data_6ac625e91ba46a53fbad5bd66b6f3eba
#
_entry.id   6ac625e91ba46a53fbad5bd66b6f3eba
#
_cell.length_a   1.000
_cell.length_b   1.000
_cell.length_c   1.000
_cell.angle_alpha   90.00
_cell.angle_beta   90.00
_cell.angle_gamma   90.00
#
_symmetry.space_group_name_H-M   'P 1'
#
loop_
_entity.id
_entity.type
_entity.pdbx_description
1 polymer ?
#
loop_
_entity_poly.entity_id
_entity_poly.type
_entity_poly.pdbx_seq_one_letter_code
_entity_poly.pdbx_strand_id
1 'polypeptide(L)'
;GLFDCHRNRVPVLAIASHIPQSEVGLNYFQETHPENLFKECSCFCELVSNPKQMPEILFRAMNAAIGNQDVAVIVLPGDVAVMEMEIDELPVWNQPRLPHIVPQRDDIEEMAAHLETGKRITLFCGAGCEGAHDEVVELAKRLQAPVVHAFRGKEWVEWDNPYDVGMTGLLGYTSGYRAIEQCDTLVMLGTDFPYRPFYPENAKVIQVDRDPS
;
A
#
# COMPACT_ATOMS: atom_id res chain seq x y z
N GLY A 1 10.94 5.20 -8.51
CA GLY A 1 10.65 3.95 -7.78
C GLY A 1 10.11 4.16 -6.38
N LEU A 2 10.78 4.94 -5.48
CA LEU A 2 10.35 5.04 -4.06
C LEU A 2 8.98 5.72 -3.92
N PHE A 3 8.68 6.77 -4.67
CA PHE A 3 7.34 7.36 -4.69
C PHE A 3 6.25 6.37 -5.11
N ASP A 4 6.57 5.52 -6.07
CA ASP A 4 5.65 4.48 -6.52
C ASP A 4 5.41 3.43 -5.43
N CYS A 5 6.47 2.99 -4.75
CA CYS A 5 6.37 2.08 -3.60
C CYS A 5 5.55 2.69 -2.46
N HIS A 6 5.82 3.95 -2.10
CA HIS A 6 5.09 4.70 -1.09
C HIS A 6 3.58 4.76 -1.41
N ARG A 7 3.22 5.17 -2.63
CA ARG A 7 1.82 5.27 -3.07
C ARG A 7 1.12 3.92 -3.17
N ASN A 8 1.88 2.87 -3.48
CA ASN A 8 1.34 1.51 -3.57
C ASN A 8 1.40 0.74 -2.24
N ARG A 9 1.81 1.38 -1.14
CA ARG A 9 1.93 0.75 0.19
C ARG A 9 2.79 -0.52 0.15
N VAL A 10 3.91 -0.47 -0.57
CA VAL A 10 4.86 -1.58 -0.68
C VAL A 10 6.00 -1.35 0.31
N PRO A 11 6.22 -2.27 1.27
CA PRO A 11 7.33 -2.16 2.21
C PRO A 11 8.67 -2.19 1.49
N VAL A 12 9.46 -1.14 1.68
CA VAL A 12 10.80 -1.04 1.08
C VAL A 12 11.78 -0.52 2.11
N LEU A 13 12.93 -1.17 2.22
CA LEU A 13 14.10 -0.63 2.89
C LEU A 13 15.09 -0.12 1.84
N ALA A 14 15.34 1.17 1.85
CA ALA A 14 16.34 1.82 1.00
C ALA A 14 17.54 2.25 1.84
N ILE A 15 18.75 1.93 1.37
CA ILE A 15 19.99 2.43 1.95
C ILE A 15 20.56 3.45 0.97
N ALA A 16 20.52 4.73 1.35
CA ALA A 16 21.01 5.84 0.57
C ALA A 16 22.45 6.19 1.02
N SER A 17 23.41 6.06 0.13
CA SER A 17 24.76 6.54 0.40
C SER A 17 24.79 8.06 0.49
N HIS A 18 25.66 8.60 1.34
CA HIS A 18 25.90 10.02 1.50
C HIS A 18 27.39 10.33 1.45
N ILE A 19 27.71 11.60 1.21
CA ILE A 19 29.09 12.10 1.26
C ILE A 19 29.70 11.91 2.66
N PRO A 20 31.03 11.92 2.81
CA PRO A 20 31.65 11.86 4.14
C PRO A 20 31.12 12.96 5.06
N GLN A 21 30.93 12.65 6.34
CA GLN A 21 30.44 13.61 7.33
C GLN A 21 31.28 14.89 7.44
N SER A 22 32.59 14.76 7.27
CA SER A 22 33.54 15.89 7.29
C SER A 22 33.33 16.90 6.16
N GLU A 23 32.61 16.52 5.10
CA GLU A 23 32.40 17.35 3.91
C GLU A 23 30.99 17.96 3.85
N VAL A 24 30.10 17.58 4.78
CA VAL A 24 28.72 18.08 4.82
C VAL A 24 28.71 19.58 5.15
N GLY A 25 28.05 20.38 4.31
CA GLY A 25 27.99 21.83 4.43
C GLY A 25 29.18 22.59 3.83
N LEU A 26 30.11 21.88 3.18
CA LEU A 26 31.28 22.48 2.55
C LEU A 26 31.19 22.57 1.02
N ASN A 27 30.00 22.45 0.47
CA ASN A 27 29.73 22.47 -0.99
C ASN A 27 30.47 21.36 -1.74
N TYR A 28 30.54 20.18 -1.12
CA TYR A 28 31.14 18.99 -1.73
C TYR A 28 30.36 18.53 -2.96
N PHE A 29 31.08 18.01 -3.97
CA PHE A 29 30.42 17.44 -5.15
C PHE A 29 29.46 16.34 -4.76
N GLN A 30 28.22 16.39 -5.28
CA GLN A 30 27.10 15.48 -4.96
C GLN A 30 26.55 15.62 -3.52
N GLU A 31 26.81 16.70 -2.83
CA GLU A 31 26.13 17.00 -1.58
C GLU A 31 24.62 17.11 -1.82
N THR A 32 23.85 16.41 -1.02
CA THR A 32 22.38 16.45 -1.01
C THR A 32 21.89 16.52 0.44
N HIS A 33 20.60 16.70 0.60
CA HIS A 33 19.93 16.65 1.90
C HIS A 33 18.93 15.47 1.88
N PRO A 34 19.39 14.24 2.17
CA PRO A 34 18.56 13.04 2.05
C PRO A 34 17.28 13.09 2.87
N GLU A 35 17.33 13.69 4.06
CA GLU A 35 16.18 13.90 4.94
C GLU A 35 15.08 14.76 4.30
N ASN A 36 15.45 15.71 3.43
CA ASN A 36 14.49 16.50 2.67
C ASN A 36 14.09 15.78 1.38
N LEU A 37 15.04 15.12 0.72
CA LEU A 37 14.80 14.41 -0.54
C LEU A 37 13.79 13.27 -0.38
N PHE A 38 13.86 12.51 0.71
CA PHE A 38 13.00 11.35 0.93
C PHE A 38 11.76 11.62 1.79
N LYS A 39 11.61 12.85 2.31
CA LYS A 39 10.53 13.22 3.22
C LYS A 39 9.12 12.91 2.68
N GLU A 40 8.91 13.11 1.38
CA GLU A 40 7.59 12.94 0.76
C GLU A 40 7.30 11.50 0.29
N CYS A 41 8.29 10.63 0.31
CA CYS A 41 8.15 9.26 -0.19
C CYS A 41 8.62 8.20 0.80
N SER A 42 8.72 8.55 2.09
CA SER A 42 9.08 7.58 3.13
C SER A 42 8.42 7.91 4.46
N CYS A 43 8.11 6.89 5.24
CA CYS A 43 7.64 7.00 6.62
C CYS A 43 8.76 7.06 7.65
N PHE A 44 9.99 6.79 7.22
CA PHE A 44 11.19 6.75 8.07
C PHE A 44 12.40 7.16 7.23
N CYS A 45 13.17 8.12 7.72
CA CYS A 45 14.44 8.51 7.09
C CYS A 45 15.42 8.96 8.18
N GLU A 46 16.47 8.19 8.43
CA GLU A 46 17.43 8.45 9.49
C GLU A 46 18.88 8.32 9.02
N LEU A 47 19.72 9.23 9.50
CA LEU A 47 21.15 9.25 9.26
C LEU A 47 21.89 8.36 10.27
N VAL A 48 22.75 7.48 9.78
CA VAL A 48 23.71 6.75 10.62
C VAL A 48 24.95 7.62 10.83
N SER A 49 25.04 8.28 11.98
CA SER A 49 26.16 9.15 12.31
C SER A 49 27.33 8.42 13.00
N ASN A 50 27.08 7.19 13.46
CA ASN A 50 28.06 6.33 14.12
C ASN A 50 27.75 4.87 13.79
N PRO A 51 28.74 4.04 13.44
CA PRO A 51 28.52 2.63 13.08
C PRO A 51 27.78 1.83 14.16
N LYS A 52 27.95 2.15 15.44
CA LYS A 52 27.25 1.48 16.56
C LYS A 52 25.73 1.68 16.55
N GLN A 53 25.22 2.69 15.84
CA GLN A 53 23.79 2.94 15.68
C GLN A 53 23.15 2.04 14.60
N MET A 54 23.97 1.52 13.68
CA MET A 54 23.45 0.82 12.49
C MET A 54 22.49 -0.33 12.81
N PRO A 55 22.76 -1.24 13.77
CA PRO A 55 21.83 -2.33 14.07
C PRO A 55 20.46 -1.85 14.53
N GLU A 56 20.41 -0.85 15.41
CA GLU A 56 19.16 -0.30 15.94
C GLU A 56 18.39 0.48 14.88
N ILE A 57 19.07 1.34 14.11
CA ILE A 57 18.45 2.09 13.01
C ILE A 57 17.91 1.13 11.95
N LEU A 58 18.64 0.06 11.61
CA LEU A 58 18.20 -0.95 10.66
C LEU A 58 16.91 -1.63 11.14
N PHE A 59 16.84 -2.03 12.40
CA PHE A 59 15.64 -2.67 12.95
C PHE A 59 14.43 -1.73 12.97
N ARG A 60 14.65 -0.48 13.36
CA ARG A 60 13.60 0.54 13.34
C ARG A 60 13.10 0.81 11.92
N ALA A 61 14.02 0.90 10.95
CA ALA A 61 13.67 1.08 9.55
C ALA A 61 12.85 -0.10 9.00
N MET A 62 13.28 -1.34 9.25
CA MET A 62 12.54 -2.53 8.84
C MET A 62 11.17 -2.62 9.50
N ASN A 63 11.09 -2.32 10.80
CA ASN A 63 9.81 -2.28 11.52
C ASN A 63 8.88 -1.19 11.00
N ALA A 64 9.41 -0.01 10.68
CA ALA A 64 8.64 1.09 10.09
C ALA A 64 8.13 0.72 8.70
N ALA A 65 8.99 0.16 7.84
CA ALA A 65 8.60 -0.25 6.50
C ALA A 65 7.46 -1.28 6.53
N ILE A 66 7.59 -2.32 7.35
CA ILE A 66 6.58 -3.39 7.45
C ILE A 66 5.33 -2.89 8.18
N GLY A 67 5.50 -2.20 9.31
CA GLY A 67 4.38 -1.75 10.14
C GLY A 67 3.47 -0.73 9.45
N ASN A 68 4.07 0.20 8.69
CA ASN A 68 3.33 1.20 7.94
C ASN A 68 3.02 0.77 6.49
N GLN A 69 3.60 -0.34 6.02
CA GLN A 69 3.60 -0.76 4.61
C GLN A 69 4.04 0.39 3.70
N ASP A 70 5.25 0.86 3.92
CA ASP A 70 5.77 2.07 3.30
C ASP A 70 7.30 1.98 3.12
N VAL A 71 7.89 3.02 2.56
CA VAL A 71 9.33 3.14 2.37
C VAL A 71 10.00 3.60 3.66
N ALA A 72 11.07 2.92 4.05
CA ALA A 72 12.01 3.36 5.06
C ALA A 72 13.39 3.59 4.44
N VAL A 73 14.02 4.69 4.79
CA VAL A 73 15.33 5.08 4.25
C VAL A 73 16.35 5.16 5.38
N ILE A 74 17.51 4.54 5.17
CA ILE A 74 18.70 4.72 6.00
C ILE A 74 19.72 5.50 5.18
N VAL A 75 20.17 6.61 5.71
CA VAL A 75 21.22 7.44 5.09
C VAL A 75 22.57 7.04 5.70
N LEU A 76 23.48 6.54 4.86
CA LEU A 76 24.77 6.01 5.30
C LEU A 76 25.92 6.81 4.69
N PRO A 77 26.61 7.68 5.47
CA PRO A 77 27.80 8.38 5.01
C PRO A 77 28.94 7.42 4.67
N GLY A 78 29.71 7.75 3.62
CA GLY A 78 30.76 6.87 3.11
C GLY A 78 31.90 6.62 4.11
N ASP A 79 32.27 7.60 4.93
CA ASP A 79 33.23 7.44 5.99
C ASP A 79 32.72 6.53 7.12
N VAL A 80 31.45 6.64 7.49
CA VAL A 80 30.82 5.76 8.49
C VAL A 80 30.73 4.32 8.01
N ALA A 81 30.43 4.14 6.71
CA ALA A 81 30.29 2.81 6.12
C ALA A 81 31.57 1.96 6.15
N VAL A 82 32.74 2.60 6.22
CA VAL A 82 34.05 1.92 6.24
C VAL A 82 34.69 1.88 7.65
N MET A 83 34.03 2.43 8.66
CA MET A 83 34.51 2.35 10.03
C MET A 83 34.42 0.93 10.57
N GLU A 84 35.49 0.47 11.21
CA GLU A 84 35.44 -0.79 11.95
C GLU A 84 34.57 -0.67 13.20
N MET A 85 33.80 -1.70 13.48
CA MET A 85 32.96 -1.79 14.66
C MET A 85 33.19 -3.14 15.37
N GLU A 86 33.54 -3.09 16.63
CA GLU A 86 33.50 -4.27 17.48
C GLU A 86 32.06 -4.58 17.88
N ILE A 87 31.61 -5.79 17.57
CA ILE A 87 30.28 -6.30 17.94
C ILE A 87 30.50 -7.62 18.65
N ASP A 88 30.08 -7.70 19.90
CA ASP A 88 30.15 -8.95 20.68
C ASP A 88 29.17 -9.98 20.12
N GLU A 89 27.91 -9.54 19.82
CA GLU A 89 26.89 -10.36 19.17
C GLU A 89 26.05 -9.49 18.24
N LEU A 90 25.73 -10.02 17.05
CA LEU A 90 24.74 -9.37 16.17
C LEU A 90 23.35 -9.58 16.75
N PRO A 91 22.60 -8.49 17.01
CA PRO A 91 21.23 -8.64 17.49
C PRO A 91 20.37 -9.33 16.42
N VAL A 92 19.50 -10.25 16.86
CA VAL A 92 18.56 -10.95 15.98
C VAL A 92 17.32 -10.10 15.79
N TRP A 93 17.02 -9.75 14.54
CA TRP A 93 15.77 -9.10 14.21
C TRP A 93 14.62 -10.10 14.08
N ASN A 94 13.50 -9.77 14.69
CA ASN A 94 12.26 -10.53 14.53
C ASN A 94 11.24 -9.68 13.79
N GLN A 95 10.69 -10.24 12.71
CA GLN A 95 9.67 -9.55 11.93
C GLN A 95 8.45 -9.23 12.81
N PRO A 96 7.99 -7.97 12.83
CA PRO A 96 6.79 -7.60 13.57
C PRO A 96 5.55 -8.31 13.01
N ARG A 97 4.67 -8.75 13.88
CA ARG A 97 3.37 -9.25 13.49
C ARG A 97 2.45 -8.05 13.26
N LEU A 98 1.85 -7.98 12.07
CA LEU A 98 0.85 -6.95 11.80
C LEU A 98 -0.44 -7.26 12.59
N PRO A 99 -1.11 -6.23 13.11
CA PRO A 99 -2.40 -6.43 13.77
C PRO A 99 -3.44 -6.92 12.75
N HIS A 100 -4.31 -7.82 13.19
CA HIS A 100 -5.48 -8.22 12.42
C HIS A 100 -6.62 -7.23 12.70
N ILE A 101 -7.03 -6.48 11.68
CA ILE A 101 -8.09 -5.49 11.79
C ILE A 101 -9.42 -6.18 11.44
N VAL A 102 -10.37 -6.10 12.36
CA VAL A 102 -11.71 -6.67 12.18
C VAL A 102 -12.72 -5.52 12.26
N PRO A 103 -13.65 -5.40 11.30
CA PRO A 103 -14.71 -4.38 11.34
C PRO A 103 -15.63 -4.62 12.54
N GLN A 104 -16.28 -3.56 13.04
CA GLN A 104 -17.28 -3.69 14.07
C GLN A 104 -18.55 -4.34 13.48
N ARG A 105 -19.32 -4.97 14.35
CA ARG A 105 -20.55 -5.65 13.93
C ARG A 105 -21.57 -4.68 13.33
N ASP A 106 -21.70 -3.50 13.91
CA ASP A 106 -22.64 -2.47 13.47
C ASP A 106 -22.29 -1.99 12.04
N ASP A 107 -20.99 -1.86 11.71
CA ASP A 107 -20.54 -1.49 10.36
C ASP A 107 -20.92 -2.56 9.32
N ILE A 108 -20.82 -3.85 9.70
CA ILE A 108 -21.21 -4.97 8.84
C ILE A 108 -22.73 -4.99 8.63
N GLU A 109 -23.51 -4.74 9.68
CA GLU A 109 -24.97 -4.70 9.62
C GLU A 109 -25.46 -3.51 8.77
N GLU A 110 -24.82 -2.34 8.87
CA GLU A 110 -25.10 -1.19 8.03
C GLU A 110 -24.75 -1.46 6.56
N MET A 111 -23.58 -2.04 6.30
CA MET A 111 -23.19 -2.46 4.95
C MET A 111 -24.23 -3.44 4.36
N ALA A 112 -24.64 -4.46 5.11
CA ALA A 112 -25.62 -5.43 4.67
C ALA A 112 -26.96 -4.76 4.32
N ALA A 113 -27.46 -3.86 5.16
CA ALA A 113 -28.69 -3.10 4.90
C ALA A 113 -28.59 -2.24 3.63
N HIS A 114 -27.43 -1.69 3.34
CA HIS A 114 -27.20 -0.96 2.10
C HIS A 114 -27.20 -1.87 0.88
N LEU A 115 -26.61 -3.05 0.97
CA LEU A 115 -26.58 -4.03 -0.11
C LEU A 115 -27.98 -4.57 -0.43
N GLU A 116 -28.83 -4.79 0.57
CA GLU A 116 -30.22 -5.24 0.36
C GLU A 116 -31.07 -4.27 -0.46
N THR A 117 -30.74 -2.98 -0.46
CA THR A 117 -31.46 -1.95 -1.22
C THR A 117 -30.91 -1.72 -2.62
N GLY A 118 -29.70 -2.17 -2.90
CA GLY A 118 -29.04 -2.06 -4.21
C GLY A 118 -29.72 -2.94 -5.26
N LYS A 119 -29.87 -2.42 -6.46
CA LYS A 119 -30.45 -3.16 -7.60
C LYS A 119 -29.40 -3.54 -8.64
N ARG A 120 -28.38 -2.73 -8.79
CA ARG A 120 -27.27 -2.94 -9.69
C ARG A 120 -25.98 -2.71 -8.92
N ILE A 121 -25.59 -3.73 -8.19
CA ILE A 121 -24.38 -3.70 -7.37
C ILE A 121 -23.18 -4.07 -8.25
N THR A 122 -22.06 -3.38 -8.08
CA THR A 122 -20.77 -3.73 -8.70
C THR A 122 -19.72 -3.84 -7.60
N LEU A 123 -18.94 -4.91 -7.61
CA LEU A 123 -17.76 -5.05 -6.75
C LEU A 123 -16.54 -4.50 -7.47
N PHE A 124 -15.82 -3.59 -6.81
CA PHE A 124 -14.59 -3.03 -7.33
C PHE A 124 -13.41 -3.41 -6.43
N CYS A 125 -12.55 -4.29 -6.92
CA CYS A 125 -11.51 -4.96 -6.15
C CYS A 125 -10.13 -4.37 -6.42
N GLY A 126 -9.37 -4.13 -5.37
CA GLY A 126 -7.97 -3.68 -5.43
C GLY A 126 -6.99 -4.68 -4.84
N ALA A 127 -5.77 -4.20 -4.57
CA ALA A 127 -4.69 -5.01 -3.99
C ALA A 127 -5.02 -5.57 -2.60
N GLY A 128 -5.93 -4.91 -1.86
CA GLY A 128 -6.36 -5.39 -0.54
C GLY A 128 -7.21 -6.67 -0.57
N CYS A 129 -7.57 -7.17 -1.76
CA CYS A 129 -8.20 -8.48 -1.93
C CYS A 129 -7.19 -9.65 -1.93
N GLU A 130 -5.91 -9.41 -1.64
CA GLU A 130 -4.91 -10.45 -1.48
C GLU A 130 -5.39 -11.52 -0.47
N GLY A 131 -5.43 -12.78 -0.92
CA GLY A 131 -5.87 -13.91 -0.09
C GLY A 131 -7.40 -14.02 0.14
N ALA A 132 -8.22 -13.16 -0.48
CA ALA A 132 -9.67 -13.14 -0.33
C ALA A 132 -10.43 -13.50 -1.63
N HIS A 133 -9.80 -14.26 -2.54
CA HIS A 133 -10.38 -14.64 -3.83
C HIS A 133 -11.74 -15.33 -3.69
N ASP A 134 -11.80 -16.38 -2.88
CA ASP A 134 -12.99 -17.21 -2.72
C ASP A 134 -14.14 -16.42 -2.09
N GLU A 135 -13.84 -15.53 -1.15
CA GLU A 135 -14.82 -14.65 -0.50
C GLU A 135 -15.38 -13.62 -1.49
N VAL A 136 -14.53 -13.07 -2.36
CA VAL A 136 -14.97 -12.14 -3.41
C VAL A 136 -15.90 -12.85 -4.40
N VAL A 137 -15.55 -14.04 -4.86
CA VAL A 137 -16.37 -14.85 -5.78
C VAL A 137 -17.70 -15.24 -5.14
N GLU A 138 -17.68 -15.67 -3.88
CA GLU A 138 -18.91 -16.02 -3.14
C GLU A 138 -19.80 -14.79 -2.92
N LEU A 139 -19.23 -13.64 -2.59
CA LEU A 139 -19.97 -12.38 -2.45
C LEU A 139 -20.61 -11.98 -3.79
N ALA A 140 -19.83 -12.01 -4.87
CA ALA A 140 -20.32 -11.71 -6.22
C ALA A 140 -21.47 -12.62 -6.61
N LYS A 141 -21.37 -13.91 -6.30
CA LYS A 141 -22.44 -14.90 -6.53
C LYS A 141 -23.71 -14.57 -5.76
N ARG A 142 -23.61 -14.27 -4.48
CA ARG A 142 -24.76 -13.92 -3.63
C ARG A 142 -25.47 -12.66 -4.09
N LEU A 143 -24.70 -11.65 -4.46
CA LEU A 143 -25.22 -10.35 -4.91
C LEU A 143 -25.59 -10.34 -6.40
N GLN A 144 -25.25 -11.38 -7.16
CA GLN A 144 -25.34 -11.41 -8.63
C GLN A 144 -24.66 -10.18 -9.26
N ALA A 145 -23.51 -9.79 -8.69
CA ALA A 145 -22.79 -8.58 -9.02
C ALA A 145 -21.58 -8.88 -9.91
N PRO A 146 -21.30 -8.07 -10.94
CA PRO A 146 -20.04 -8.14 -11.66
C PRO A 146 -18.88 -7.72 -10.75
N VAL A 147 -17.73 -8.36 -10.97
CA VAL A 147 -16.45 -8.00 -10.36
C VAL A 147 -15.64 -7.20 -11.35
N VAL A 148 -15.26 -6.00 -10.96
CA VAL A 148 -14.30 -5.14 -11.65
C VAL A 148 -13.06 -5.04 -10.79
N HIS A 149 -11.89 -4.93 -11.38
CA HIS A 149 -10.67 -4.77 -10.58
C HIS A 149 -9.82 -3.59 -11.05
N ALA A 150 -9.02 -3.03 -10.13
CA ALA A 150 -7.91 -2.15 -10.45
C ALA A 150 -6.72 -2.99 -10.96
N PHE A 151 -5.70 -2.34 -11.53
CA PHE A 151 -4.53 -3.04 -12.08
C PHE A 151 -3.88 -4.00 -11.07
N ARG A 152 -3.70 -3.56 -9.83
CA ARG A 152 -3.12 -4.39 -8.75
C ARG A 152 -4.09 -5.39 -8.12
N GLY A 153 -5.38 -5.28 -8.38
CA GLY A 153 -6.37 -6.27 -7.97
C GLY A 153 -6.43 -7.47 -8.90
N LYS A 154 -5.94 -7.33 -10.14
CA LYS A 154 -6.04 -8.34 -11.20
C LYS A 154 -5.56 -9.73 -10.76
N GLU A 155 -4.37 -9.81 -10.19
CA GLU A 155 -3.74 -11.07 -9.78
C GLU A 155 -4.50 -11.81 -8.66
N TRP A 156 -5.34 -11.08 -7.90
CA TRP A 156 -6.07 -11.63 -6.76
C TRP A 156 -7.48 -12.09 -7.10
N VAL A 157 -8.15 -11.48 -8.09
CA VAL A 157 -9.58 -11.70 -8.29
C VAL A 157 -10.02 -12.06 -9.71
N GLU A 158 -9.15 -11.97 -10.73
CA GLU A 158 -9.54 -12.22 -12.12
C GLU A 158 -9.60 -13.71 -12.46
N TRP A 159 -8.63 -14.50 -12.01
CA TRP A 159 -8.49 -15.93 -12.36
C TRP A 159 -9.67 -16.74 -11.77
N ASP A 160 -10.16 -17.71 -12.50
CA ASP A 160 -11.26 -18.63 -12.11
C ASP A 160 -12.47 -17.92 -11.47
N ASN A 161 -12.80 -16.72 -11.98
CA ASN A 161 -13.88 -15.88 -11.48
C ASN A 161 -14.93 -15.67 -12.58
N PRO A 162 -16.08 -16.38 -12.56
CA PRO A 162 -17.11 -16.25 -13.57
C PRO A 162 -17.84 -14.91 -13.56
N TYR A 163 -17.64 -14.09 -12.54
CA TYR A 163 -18.25 -12.75 -12.38
C TYR A 163 -17.31 -11.64 -12.83
N ASP A 164 -16.06 -11.95 -13.15
CA ASP A 164 -15.10 -10.93 -13.60
C ASP A 164 -15.53 -10.35 -14.96
N VAL A 165 -15.57 -9.03 -15.03
CA VAL A 165 -15.87 -8.28 -16.24
C VAL A 165 -14.70 -7.39 -16.66
N GLY A 166 -13.56 -7.55 -16.04
CA GLY A 166 -12.30 -6.92 -16.39
C GLY A 166 -11.98 -5.68 -15.58
N MET A 167 -10.95 -4.99 -16.03
CA MET A 167 -10.30 -3.88 -15.36
C MET A 167 -10.93 -2.54 -15.72
N THR A 168 -10.93 -1.60 -14.77
CA THR A 168 -11.22 -0.18 -15.02
C THR A 168 -9.96 0.69 -14.81
N GLY A 169 -10.04 1.96 -15.22
CA GLY A 169 -8.96 2.93 -15.14
C GLY A 169 -8.31 3.21 -16.50
N LEU A 170 -7.15 3.85 -16.47
CA LEU A 170 -6.46 4.31 -17.69
C LEU A 170 -6.08 3.17 -18.66
N LEU A 171 -5.87 1.96 -18.13
CA LEU A 171 -5.59 0.74 -18.91
C LEU A 171 -6.78 -0.22 -18.95
N GLY A 172 -7.94 0.26 -18.52
CA GLY A 172 -9.13 -0.57 -18.37
C GLY A 172 -9.86 -0.91 -19.64
N TYR A 173 -10.85 -1.79 -19.51
CA TYR A 173 -11.72 -2.23 -20.58
C TYR A 173 -13.09 -1.58 -20.49
N THR A 174 -13.78 -1.48 -21.61
CA THR A 174 -15.13 -0.91 -21.70
C THR A 174 -16.12 -1.65 -20.79
N SER A 175 -15.97 -2.97 -20.62
CA SER A 175 -16.84 -3.78 -19.75
C SER A 175 -16.73 -3.39 -18.27
N GLY A 176 -15.50 -3.29 -17.74
CA GLY A 176 -15.27 -2.85 -16.36
C GLY A 176 -15.74 -1.41 -16.12
N TYR A 177 -15.43 -0.51 -17.06
CA TYR A 177 -15.91 0.87 -16.98
C TYR A 177 -17.43 0.97 -16.92
N ARG A 178 -18.14 0.28 -17.83
CA ARG A 178 -19.61 0.30 -17.87
C ARG A 178 -20.26 -0.34 -16.66
N ALA A 179 -19.66 -1.39 -16.10
CA ALA A 179 -20.17 -2.00 -14.90
C ALA A 179 -20.17 -1.03 -13.70
N ILE A 180 -19.14 -0.19 -13.60
CA ILE A 180 -19.06 0.86 -12.59
C ILE A 180 -20.02 2.01 -12.92
N GLU A 181 -20.00 2.52 -14.15
CA GLU A 181 -20.83 3.66 -14.57
C GLU A 181 -22.34 3.40 -14.35
N GLN A 182 -22.78 2.16 -14.59
CA GLN A 182 -24.21 1.81 -14.58
C GLN A 182 -24.71 1.28 -13.23
N CYS A 183 -23.84 1.12 -12.25
CA CYS A 183 -24.27 0.64 -10.93
C CYS A 183 -25.03 1.72 -10.15
N ASP A 184 -25.88 1.30 -9.23
CA ASP A 184 -26.49 2.15 -8.21
C ASP A 184 -25.83 1.98 -6.84
N THR A 185 -25.04 0.92 -6.72
CA THR A 185 -24.26 0.63 -5.51
C THR A 185 -22.89 0.08 -5.91
N LEU A 186 -21.85 0.81 -5.56
CA LEU A 186 -20.44 0.43 -5.77
C LEU A 186 -19.84 -0.04 -4.45
N VAL A 187 -19.38 -1.28 -4.40
CA VAL A 187 -18.66 -1.82 -3.25
C VAL A 187 -17.18 -1.87 -3.58
N MET A 188 -16.41 -1.02 -2.93
CA MET A 188 -14.96 -0.96 -3.08
C MET A 188 -14.29 -1.86 -2.04
N LEU A 189 -13.53 -2.83 -2.50
CA LEU A 189 -12.86 -3.82 -1.67
C LEU A 189 -11.34 -3.66 -1.78
N GLY A 190 -10.72 -3.16 -0.72
CA GLY A 190 -9.26 -3.01 -0.64
C GLY A 190 -8.67 -2.16 -1.78
N THR A 191 -9.30 -1.04 -2.11
CA THR A 191 -8.85 -0.10 -3.14
C THR A 191 -9.18 1.34 -2.78
N ASP A 192 -8.20 2.21 -2.93
CA ASP A 192 -8.28 3.67 -2.84
C ASP A 192 -8.14 4.33 -4.22
N PHE A 193 -8.75 3.76 -5.23
CA PHE A 193 -8.60 4.12 -6.64
C PHE A 193 -8.72 5.63 -6.88
N PRO A 194 -7.66 6.32 -7.38
CA PRO A 194 -7.59 7.79 -7.34
C PRO A 194 -8.27 8.49 -8.51
N TYR A 195 -8.74 7.75 -9.52
CA TYR A 195 -9.21 8.34 -10.78
C TYR A 195 -10.71 8.62 -10.73
N ARG A 196 -11.09 9.75 -10.16
CA ARG A 196 -12.48 10.20 -10.00
C ARG A 196 -13.36 10.12 -11.26
N PRO A 197 -12.87 10.39 -12.50
CA PRO A 197 -13.70 10.27 -13.70
C PRO A 197 -14.22 8.86 -14.01
N PHE A 198 -13.69 7.85 -13.35
CA PHE A 198 -14.14 6.46 -13.50
C PHE A 198 -15.16 6.03 -12.43
N TYR A 199 -15.51 6.93 -11.51
CA TYR A 199 -16.54 6.65 -10.50
C TYR A 199 -17.93 6.93 -11.05
N PRO A 200 -18.97 6.22 -10.57
CA PRO A 200 -20.34 6.49 -10.96
C PRO A 200 -20.82 7.81 -10.35
N GLU A 201 -21.59 8.61 -11.12
CA GLU A 201 -22.05 9.93 -10.65
C GLU A 201 -23.09 9.86 -9.54
N ASN A 202 -23.95 8.83 -9.55
CA ASN A 202 -25.15 8.75 -8.69
C ASN A 202 -25.28 7.44 -7.92
N ALA A 203 -24.19 6.70 -7.74
CA ALA A 203 -24.25 5.46 -6.96
C ALA A 203 -23.92 5.71 -5.48
N LYS A 204 -24.47 4.87 -4.62
CA LYS A 204 -23.99 4.74 -3.25
C LYS A 204 -22.63 4.01 -3.28
N VAL A 205 -21.64 4.56 -2.59
CA VAL A 205 -20.33 3.93 -2.45
C VAL A 205 -20.17 3.36 -1.05
N ILE A 206 -19.80 2.09 -0.98
CA ILE A 206 -19.44 1.38 0.24
C ILE A 206 -17.97 1.02 0.12
N GLN A 207 -17.14 1.43 1.07
CA GLN A 207 -15.72 1.11 1.07
C GLN A 207 -15.39 0.15 2.21
N VAL A 208 -14.70 -0.94 1.86
CA VAL A 208 -14.10 -1.88 2.80
C VAL A 208 -12.60 -1.79 2.65
N ASP A 209 -11.98 -1.13 3.59
CA ASP A 209 -10.52 -0.93 3.62
C ASP A 209 -10.03 -0.90 5.07
N ARG A 210 -8.76 -1.18 5.28
CA ARG A 210 -8.12 -1.04 6.60
C ARG A 210 -7.68 0.40 6.89
N ASP A 211 -7.56 1.22 5.85
CA ASP A 211 -7.20 2.63 5.93
C ASP A 211 -8.49 3.47 5.94
N PRO A 212 -8.72 4.29 6.96
CA PRO A 212 -9.93 5.10 7.10
C PRO A 212 -9.91 6.39 6.28
N SER A 213 -8.81 6.70 5.55
CA SER A 213 -8.61 7.96 4.81
C SER A 213 -9.18 7.95 3.40
#